data_66022889cd432030c41727325467fc1f
#
_entry.id   66022889cd432030c41727325467fc1f
#
_cell.length_a   1.000
_cell.length_b   1.000
_cell.length_c   1.000
_cell.angle_alpha   90.00
_cell.angle_beta   90.00
_cell.angle_gamma   90.00
#
_symmetry.space_group_name_H-M   'P 1'
#
loop_
_entity.id
_entity.type
_entity.pdbx_description
1 polymer ?
#
loop_
_entity_poly.entity_id
_entity_poly.type
_entity_poly.pdbx_seq_one_letter_code
_entity_poly.pdbx_strand_id
1 'polypeptide(L)'
;DYRKEEITISSSLQYVIVNGANTSPSWTSAKMGSGSGISITDIISSDHESTVYYRYAASNTDKKFAGKPESITIPKRTAAPAAITEDEVNITGTTITINRTNPENDIEYGYRDVDSDGAFTWIDGTKIQGLYPAHGYQVTSRIKAKENAFASERTEPLHVSTRDTLRIVGNGTQKWDAKGTYGVSLAKIPVSLASGYGVY
;
A
#
# COMPACT_ATOMS: atom_id res chain seq x y z
N ASP A 1 5.32 2.50 -17.85
CA ASP A 1 5.64 1.45 -16.87
C ASP A 1 4.52 1.40 -15.82
N TYR A 2 3.70 0.34 -15.86
CA TYR A 2 2.54 0.19 -14.97
C TYR A 2 2.93 0.01 -13.50
N ARG A 3 4.06 -0.62 -13.21
CA ARG A 3 4.51 -0.86 -11.83
C ARG A 3 5.06 0.39 -11.16
N LYS A 4 5.67 1.28 -11.94
CA LYS A 4 6.23 2.55 -11.44
C LYS A 4 5.24 3.71 -11.57
N GLU A 5 4.13 3.48 -12.28
CA GLU A 5 3.18 4.53 -12.63
C GLU A 5 3.86 5.70 -13.34
N GLU A 6 4.67 5.36 -14.33
CA GLU A 6 5.47 6.31 -15.11
C GLU A 6 5.26 6.15 -16.61
N ILE A 7 5.31 7.26 -17.32
CA ILE A 7 5.45 7.31 -18.77
C ILE A 7 6.79 7.93 -19.13
N THR A 8 7.34 7.56 -20.28
CA THR A 8 8.57 8.17 -20.81
C THR A 8 8.24 8.87 -22.12
N ILE A 9 8.52 10.17 -22.19
CA ILE A 9 8.30 11.00 -23.36
C ILE A 9 9.66 11.61 -23.75
N SER A 10 10.05 11.41 -25.01
CA SER A 10 11.31 11.95 -25.54
C SER A 10 11.41 13.46 -25.35
N SER A 11 12.61 13.95 -25.09
CA SER A 11 12.90 15.38 -24.95
C SER A 11 12.62 16.22 -26.22
N SER A 12 12.48 15.56 -27.38
CA SER A 12 12.08 16.22 -28.62
C SER A 12 10.57 16.41 -28.79
N LEU A 13 9.77 15.83 -27.89
CA LEU A 13 8.32 15.86 -27.93
C LEU A 13 7.75 16.77 -26.85
N GLN A 14 6.73 17.53 -27.21
CA GLN A 14 5.86 18.18 -26.23
C GLN A 14 4.63 17.31 -25.98
N TYR A 15 4.08 17.39 -24.76
CA TYR A 15 2.93 16.61 -24.38
C TYR A 15 1.94 17.39 -23.53
N VAL A 16 0.70 16.92 -23.54
CA VAL A 16 -0.41 17.35 -22.68
C VAL A 16 -1.12 16.11 -22.16
N ILE A 17 -1.48 16.10 -20.89
CA ILE A 17 -2.29 15.04 -20.30
C ILE A 17 -3.69 15.58 -20.11
N VAL A 18 -4.65 14.82 -20.58
CA VAL A 18 -6.08 15.14 -20.49
C VAL A 18 -6.76 14.06 -19.65
N ASN A 19 -7.36 14.49 -18.54
CA ASN A 19 -8.10 13.59 -17.64
C ASN A 19 -9.53 13.40 -18.18
N GLY A 20 -9.97 12.13 -18.22
CA GLY A 20 -11.30 11.77 -18.69
C GLY A 20 -11.42 11.66 -20.22
N ALA A 21 -12.54 11.11 -20.65
CA ALA A 21 -12.83 10.93 -22.06
C ALA A 21 -13.18 12.25 -22.74
N ASN A 22 -12.63 12.47 -23.95
CA ASN A 22 -13.14 13.43 -24.95
C ASN A 22 -12.86 14.92 -24.77
N THR A 23 -11.75 15.32 -24.24
CA THR A 23 -11.32 16.71 -24.37
C THR A 23 -10.19 16.83 -25.38
N SER A 24 -10.30 17.77 -26.31
CA SER A 24 -9.20 18.11 -27.21
C SER A 24 -8.03 18.67 -26.39
N PRO A 25 -6.78 18.32 -26.70
CA PRO A 25 -5.64 18.82 -25.95
C PRO A 25 -5.46 20.32 -26.14
N SER A 26 -5.27 21.04 -25.04
CA SER A 26 -4.82 22.44 -25.09
C SER A 26 -3.30 22.49 -25.09
N TRP A 27 -2.72 22.86 -26.22
CA TRP A 27 -1.27 22.92 -26.37
C TRP A 27 -0.62 24.17 -25.76
N THR A 28 -1.41 25.09 -25.21
CA THR A 28 -0.89 26.25 -24.48
C THR A 28 -0.25 25.89 -23.15
N SER A 29 -0.67 24.76 -22.58
CA SER A 29 -0.13 24.20 -21.33
C SER A 29 0.80 23.00 -21.57
N ALA A 30 1.24 22.77 -22.80
CA ALA A 30 2.10 21.65 -23.12
C ALA A 30 3.45 21.72 -22.39
N LYS A 31 3.89 20.57 -21.90
CA LYS A 31 5.21 20.38 -21.29
C LYS A 31 6.14 19.70 -22.30
N MET A 32 7.44 19.91 -22.18
CA MET A 32 8.44 19.13 -22.92
C MET A 32 8.70 17.82 -22.21
N GLY A 33 8.87 16.75 -22.96
CA GLY A 33 9.37 15.49 -22.45
C GLY A 33 10.79 15.65 -21.93
N SER A 34 11.18 14.78 -21.02
CA SER A 34 12.54 14.78 -20.43
C SER A 34 13.42 13.64 -20.94
N GLY A 35 12.83 12.65 -21.61
CA GLY A 35 13.49 11.38 -21.91
C GLY A 35 13.58 10.44 -20.70
N SER A 36 13.12 10.90 -19.54
CA SER A 36 13.07 10.15 -18.28
C SER A 36 11.64 9.80 -17.91
N GLY A 37 11.45 8.94 -16.89
CA GLY A 37 10.14 8.64 -16.33
C GLY A 37 9.45 9.89 -15.77
N ILE A 38 8.20 10.05 -16.13
CA ILE A 38 7.31 11.10 -15.63
C ILE A 38 6.23 10.38 -14.83
N SER A 39 6.12 10.69 -13.54
CA SER A 39 5.07 10.11 -12.69
C SER A 39 3.69 10.50 -13.20
N ILE A 40 2.81 9.53 -13.25
CA ILE A 40 1.40 9.68 -13.60
C ILE A 40 0.47 9.22 -12.48
N THR A 41 0.99 8.98 -11.29
CA THR A 41 0.25 8.48 -10.11
C THR A 41 -1.00 9.30 -9.84
N ASP A 42 -0.87 10.63 -9.85
CA ASP A 42 -1.99 11.56 -9.59
C ASP A 42 -3.01 11.66 -10.75
N ILE A 43 -2.70 11.02 -11.88
CA ILE A 43 -3.50 11.10 -13.10
C ILE A 43 -4.30 9.82 -13.31
N ILE A 44 -3.79 8.69 -12.80
CA ILE A 44 -4.45 7.41 -12.92
C ILE A 44 -5.67 7.41 -12.01
N SER A 45 -6.84 7.20 -12.59
CA SER A 45 -8.13 7.19 -11.89
C SER A 45 -8.74 5.78 -11.90
N SER A 46 -9.56 5.48 -10.91
CA SER A 46 -10.45 4.30 -10.91
C SER A 46 -11.70 4.51 -11.75
N ASP A 47 -12.09 5.76 -12.01
CA ASP A 47 -13.37 6.11 -12.61
C ASP A 47 -13.28 6.28 -14.12
N HIS A 48 -12.18 6.80 -14.62
CA HIS A 48 -12.02 7.14 -16.03
C HIS A 48 -10.60 6.91 -16.53
N GLU A 49 -10.48 6.76 -17.83
CA GLU A 49 -9.20 6.75 -18.52
C GLU A 49 -8.69 8.17 -18.70
N SER A 50 -7.37 8.32 -18.85
CA SER A 50 -6.74 9.59 -19.23
C SER A 50 -5.99 9.42 -20.55
N THR A 51 -5.76 10.50 -21.25
CA THR A 51 -5.06 10.47 -22.54
C THR A 51 -3.85 11.39 -22.52
N VAL A 52 -2.71 10.86 -22.90
CA VAL A 52 -1.50 11.64 -23.17
C VAL A 52 -1.44 11.92 -24.64
N TYR A 53 -1.55 13.19 -25.02
CA TYR A 53 -1.29 13.64 -26.38
C TYR A 53 0.15 14.13 -26.46
N TYR A 54 0.84 13.76 -27.52
CA TYR A 54 2.22 14.19 -27.76
C TYR A 54 2.46 14.51 -29.24
N ARG A 55 3.41 15.40 -29.49
CA ARG A 55 3.83 15.78 -30.84
C ARG A 55 5.22 16.41 -30.82
N TYR A 56 5.86 16.51 -31.96
CA TYR A 56 7.04 17.35 -32.08
C TYR A 56 6.67 18.83 -31.85
N ALA A 57 7.48 19.51 -31.04
CA ALA A 57 7.29 20.94 -30.82
C ALA A 57 7.60 21.75 -32.11
N ALA A 58 6.95 22.90 -32.26
CA ALA A 58 7.35 23.85 -33.29
C ALA A 58 8.76 24.38 -32.97
N SER A 59 9.54 24.63 -34.00
CA SER A 59 10.88 25.21 -33.85
C SER A 59 10.99 26.48 -34.73
N ASN A 60 11.13 27.60 -34.06
CA ASN A 60 11.37 28.88 -34.78
C ASN A 60 12.77 28.92 -35.40
N THR A 61 13.75 28.30 -34.77
CA THR A 61 15.14 28.23 -35.27
C THR A 61 15.20 27.40 -36.53
N ASP A 62 14.54 26.25 -36.55
CA ASP A 62 14.54 25.38 -37.74
C ASP A 62 13.41 25.71 -38.72
N LYS A 63 12.58 26.71 -38.40
CA LYS A 63 11.38 27.10 -39.19
C LYS A 63 10.45 25.92 -39.45
N LYS A 64 10.23 25.09 -38.42
CA LYS A 64 9.36 23.90 -38.47
C LYS A 64 8.07 24.16 -37.71
N PHE A 65 6.96 23.76 -38.29
CA PHE A 65 5.67 23.70 -37.59
C PHE A 65 5.64 22.53 -36.60
N ALA A 66 4.74 22.62 -35.63
CA ALA A 66 4.48 21.49 -34.74
C ALA A 66 4.00 20.26 -35.52
N GLY A 67 4.43 19.10 -35.08
CA GLY A 67 4.00 17.83 -35.68
C GLY A 67 2.50 17.55 -35.46
N LYS A 68 1.98 16.59 -36.23
CA LYS A 68 0.64 16.07 -35.99
C LYS A 68 0.59 15.42 -34.60
N PRO A 69 -0.44 15.68 -33.79
CA PRO A 69 -0.60 15.01 -32.51
C PRO A 69 -0.84 13.51 -32.66
N GLU A 70 -0.21 12.76 -31.76
CA GLU A 70 -0.49 11.35 -31.47
C GLU A 70 -0.94 11.22 -30.03
N SER A 71 -1.48 10.06 -29.65
CA SER A 71 -1.98 9.84 -28.29
C SER A 71 -1.72 8.45 -27.77
N ILE A 72 -1.61 8.35 -26.45
CA ILE A 72 -1.55 7.10 -25.68
C ILE A 72 -2.62 7.19 -24.61
N THR A 73 -3.43 6.15 -24.48
CA THR A 73 -4.40 6.03 -23.40
C THR A 73 -3.73 5.50 -22.15
N ILE A 74 -3.96 6.18 -21.04
CA ILE A 74 -3.66 5.68 -19.68
C ILE A 74 -4.94 5.00 -19.19
N PRO A 75 -4.96 3.66 -19.05
CA PRO A 75 -6.14 2.95 -18.61
C PRO A 75 -6.47 3.29 -17.15
N LYS A 76 -7.72 3.16 -16.79
CA LYS A 76 -8.14 3.29 -15.40
C LYS A 76 -7.60 2.16 -14.53
N ARG A 77 -7.51 2.38 -13.22
CA ARG A 77 -7.21 1.33 -12.25
C ARG A 77 -8.32 0.29 -12.22
N THR A 78 -7.95 -0.95 -11.94
CA THR A 78 -8.91 -2.00 -11.56
C THR A 78 -9.60 -1.63 -10.23
N ALA A 79 -10.80 -2.13 -10.04
CA ALA A 79 -11.50 -1.98 -8.76
C ALA A 79 -10.68 -2.59 -7.61
N ALA A 80 -10.73 -1.98 -6.43
CA ALA A 80 -10.12 -2.53 -5.23
C ALA A 80 -10.74 -3.92 -4.92
N PRO A 81 -9.97 -4.83 -4.32
CA PRO A 81 -10.52 -6.08 -3.79
C PRO A 81 -11.48 -5.79 -2.62
N ALA A 82 -12.17 -6.81 -2.12
CA ALA A 82 -12.95 -6.66 -0.89
C ALA A 82 -12.05 -6.23 0.28
N ALA A 83 -12.54 -5.35 1.16
CA ALA A 83 -11.80 -4.93 2.35
C ALA A 83 -11.50 -6.13 3.26
N ILE A 84 -10.42 -6.03 4.03
CA ILE A 84 -10.05 -7.03 5.04
C ILE A 84 -11.01 -6.87 6.22
N THR A 85 -11.52 -7.99 6.75
CA THR A 85 -12.41 -8.02 7.91
C THR A 85 -11.70 -8.59 9.14
N GLU A 86 -12.23 -8.34 10.34
CA GLU A 86 -11.62 -8.77 11.61
C GLU A 86 -11.49 -10.28 11.73
N ASP A 87 -12.44 -11.03 11.18
CA ASP A 87 -12.45 -12.50 11.18
C ASP A 87 -11.42 -13.12 10.22
N GLU A 88 -10.92 -12.33 9.28
CA GLU A 88 -9.85 -12.73 8.37
C GLU A 88 -8.44 -12.53 8.95
N VAL A 89 -8.29 -11.92 10.12
CA VAL A 89 -6.98 -11.66 10.71
C VAL A 89 -6.75 -12.48 11.98
N ASN A 90 -5.58 -13.09 12.09
CA ASN A 90 -5.08 -13.70 13.30
C ASN A 90 -3.89 -12.90 13.83
N ILE A 91 -4.01 -12.41 15.07
CA ILE A 91 -3.07 -11.45 15.65
C ILE A 91 -2.37 -12.09 16.85
N THR A 92 -1.05 -11.98 16.87
CA THR A 92 -0.18 -12.33 18.01
C THR A 92 0.52 -11.08 18.55
N GLY A 93 1.47 -11.26 19.49
CA GLY A 93 2.25 -10.12 20.02
C GLY A 93 3.12 -9.41 18.99
N THR A 94 3.57 -10.10 17.95
CA THR A 94 4.53 -9.53 16.97
C THR A 94 4.17 -9.83 15.52
N THR A 95 3.00 -10.41 15.27
CA THR A 95 2.62 -10.88 13.94
C THR A 95 1.13 -10.69 13.70
N ILE A 96 0.80 -10.27 12.47
CA ILE A 96 -0.55 -10.27 11.92
C ILE A 96 -0.55 -11.24 10.73
N THR A 97 -1.45 -12.22 10.75
CA THR A 97 -1.63 -13.17 9.64
C THR A 97 -3.01 -12.95 9.03
N ILE A 98 -3.07 -12.80 7.72
CA ILE A 98 -4.32 -12.60 6.97
C ILE A 98 -4.74 -13.94 6.38
N ASN A 99 -5.89 -14.46 6.82
CA ASN A 99 -6.42 -15.76 6.46
C ASN A 99 -7.38 -15.66 5.25
N ARG A 100 -6.93 -15.02 4.20
CA ARG A 100 -7.71 -14.86 2.97
C ARG A 100 -7.15 -15.75 1.87
N THR A 101 -8.05 -16.42 1.16
CA THR A 101 -7.68 -17.18 -0.05
C THR A 101 -7.30 -16.22 -1.17
N ASN A 102 -6.09 -16.39 -1.71
CA ASN A 102 -5.57 -15.60 -2.82
C ASN A 102 -4.90 -16.55 -3.82
N PRO A 103 -5.68 -17.39 -4.53
CA PRO A 103 -5.15 -18.49 -5.33
C PRO A 103 -4.28 -18.01 -6.50
N GLU A 104 -4.56 -16.84 -7.06
CA GLU A 104 -3.81 -16.26 -8.16
C GLU A 104 -2.64 -15.39 -7.68
N ASN A 105 -2.50 -15.22 -6.37
CA ASN A 105 -1.51 -14.34 -5.76
C ASN A 105 -1.54 -12.90 -6.32
N ASP A 106 -2.72 -12.44 -6.69
CA ASP A 106 -2.94 -11.13 -7.28
C ASP A 106 -3.07 -10.01 -6.24
N ILE A 107 -3.41 -10.37 -5.01
CA ILE A 107 -3.59 -9.42 -3.91
C ILE A 107 -2.28 -9.31 -3.14
N GLU A 108 -1.88 -8.08 -2.84
CA GLU A 108 -0.84 -7.77 -1.88
C GLU A 108 -1.43 -7.03 -0.69
N TYR A 109 -0.77 -7.17 0.45
CA TYR A 109 -1.21 -6.57 1.69
C TYR A 109 -0.24 -5.50 2.14
N GLY A 110 -0.80 -4.39 2.60
CA GLY A 110 -0.03 -3.27 3.12
C GLY A 110 -0.31 -3.05 4.59
N TYR A 111 0.69 -2.60 5.32
CA TYR A 111 0.53 -2.21 6.71
C TYR A 111 1.30 -0.93 7.02
N ARG A 112 0.85 -0.24 8.04
CA ARG A 112 1.56 0.89 8.65
C ARG A 112 1.17 1.02 10.11
N ASP A 113 2.00 1.73 10.84
CA ASP A 113 1.70 2.16 12.21
C ASP A 113 0.47 3.08 12.22
N VAL A 114 -0.41 2.93 13.21
CA VAL A 114 -1.62 3.74 13.33
C VAL A 114 -1.30 5.23 13.56
N ASP A 115 -0.18 5.50 14.21
CA ASP A 115 0.28 6.86 14.52
C ASP A 115 1.11 7.48 13.38
N SER A 116 1.27 6.77 12.27
CA SER A 116 2.04 7.22 11.11
C SER A 116 1.13 7.69 9.97
N ASP A 117 1.40 8.87 9.46
CA ASP A 117 0.82 9.37 8.20
C ASP A 117 1.62 8.91 6.95
N GLY A 118 2.65 8.08 7.17
CA GLY A 118 3.52 7.58 6.11
C GLY A 118 2.84 6.64 5.13
N ALA A 119 3.57 6.28 4.08
CA ALA A 119 3.11 5.29 3.11
C ALA A 119 2.96 3.90 3.75
N PHE A 120 2.06 3.09 3.20
CA PHE A 120 1.96 1.68 3.57
C PHE A 120 3.18 0.90 3.10
N THR A 121 3.68 0.01 3.95
CA THR A 121 4.66 -1.00 3.58
C THR A 121 3.92 -2.18 2.97
N TRP A 122 4.19 -2.50 1.70
CA TRP A 122 3.57 -3.60 0.99
C TRP A 122 4.38 -4.88 1.10
N ILE A 123 3.73 -6.01 1.30
CA ILE A 123 4.35 -7.32 1.46
C ILE A 123 3.83 -8.32 0.44
N ASP A 124 4.71 -9.22 0.04
CA ASP A 124 4.34 -10.44 -0.68
C ASP A 124 3.98 -11.53 0.35
N GLY A 125 2.76 -12.05 0.23
CA GLY A 125 2.23 -13.05 1.15
C GLY A 125 1.29 -12.46 2.20
N THR A 126 0.86 -13.31 3.13
CA THR A 126 -0.24 -13.03 4.04
C THR A 126 0.21 -12.76 5.48
N LYS A 127 1.52 -12.68 5.73
CA LYS A 127 2.05 -12.62 7.09
C LYS A 127 2.95 -11.40 7.30
N ILE A 128 2.52 -10.50 8.17
CA ILE A 128 3.26 -9.31 8.62
C ILE A 128 3.97 -9.69 9.92
N GLN A 129 5.28 -9.54 9.98
CA GLN A 129 6.13 -9.97 11.09
C GLN A 129 7.00 -8.84 11.62
N GLY A 130 7.56 -9.03 12.82
CA GLY A 130 8.48 -8.06 13.42
C GLY A 130 7.78 -6.81 13.95
N LEU A 131 6.48 -6.93 14.24
CA LEU A 131 5.69 -5.84 14.80
C LEU A 131 5.98 -5.64 16.29
N TYR A 132 5.72 -4.44 16.79
CA TYR A 132 5.79 -4.16 18.22
C TYR A 132 4.57 -4.76 18.94
N PRO A 133 4.76 -5.39 20.13
CA PRO A 133 3.64 -5.84 20.95
C PRO A 133 2.80 -4.67 21.48
N ALA A 134 1.53 -4.92 21.76
CA ALA A 134 0.59 -3.94 22.31
C ALA A 134 0.54 -2.62 21.52
N HIS A 135 0.63 -2.73 20.19
CA HIS A 135 0.75 -1.57 19.31
C HIS A 135 -0.30 -1.61 18.20
N GLY A 136 -0.78 -0.43 17.80
CA GLY A 136 -1.81 -0.27 16.78
C GLY A 136 -1.24 -0.24 15.36
N TYR A 137 -1.90 -0.94 14.44
CA TYR A 137 -1.56 -0.95 13.03
C TYR A 137 -2.79 -0.76 12.15
N GLN A 138 -2.58 -0.21 10.99
CA GLN A 138 -3.53 -0.22 9.89
C GLN A 138 -3.11 -1.27 8.88
N VAL A 139 -4.05 -2.12 8.46
CA VAL A 139 -3.82 -3.18 7.46
C VAL A 139 -4.79 -2.99 6.30
N THR A 140 -4.29 -3.06 5.07
CA THR A 140 -5.07 -2.85 3.85
C THR A 140 -4.66 -3.86 2.79
N SER A 141 -5.41 -3.91 1.70
CA SER A 141 -5.09 -4.75 0.54
C SER A 141 -5.33 -4.00 -0.76
N ARG A 142 -4.65 -4.44 -1.84
CA ARG A 142 -4.91 -4.01 -3.20
C ARG A 142 -4.55 -5.13 -4.19
N ILE A 143 -5.06 -5.03 -5.40
CA ILE A 143 -4.59 -5.87 -6.51
C ILE A 143 -3.23 -5.36 -6.95
N LYS A 144 -2.27 -6.26 -7.12
CA LYS A 144 -0.90 -5.94 -7.57
C LYS A 144 -0.89 -5.34 -8.98
N ALA A 145 0.08 -4.45 -9.22
CA ALA A 145 0.37 -4.03 -10.59
C ALA A 145 0.89 -5.21 -11.43
N LYS A 146 0.43 -5.28 -12.67
CA LYS A 146 0.87 -6.26 -13.67
C LYS A 146 1.62 -5.55 -14.82
N GLU A 147 2.10 -6.30 -15.79
CA GLU A 147 2.79 -5.72 -16.96
C GLU A 147 1.91 -4.78 -17.78
N ASN A 148 0.59 -5.00 -17.76
CA ASN A 148 -0.40 -4.27 -18.54
C ASN A 148 -1.52 -3.64 -17.70
N ALA A 149 -1.36 -3.57 -16.39
CA ALA A 149 -2.36 -2.98 -15.48
C ALA A 149 -1.70 -2.35 -14.27
N PHE A 150 -2.20 -1.18 -13.88
CA PHE A 150 -1.81 -0.53 -12.63
C PHE A 150 -2.33 -1.32 -11.43
N ALA A 151 -1.67 -1.14 -10.28
CA ALA A 151 -2.24 -1.59 -9.02
C ALA A 151 -3.62 -0.96 -8.82
N SER A 152 -4.54 -1.68 -8.20
CA SER A 152 -5.84 -1.09 -7.84
C SER A 152 -5.67 -0.01 -6.77
N GLU A 153 -6.74 0.74 -6.50
CA GLU A 153 -6.84 1.46 -5.25
C GLU A 153 -6.72 0.48 -4.08
N ARG A 154 -6.21 0.96 -2.97
CA ARG A 154 -6.21 0.19 -1.72
C ARG A 154 -7.62 0.16 -1.12
N THR A 155 -7.91 -0.88 -0.37
CA THR A 155 -9.14 -0.94 0.43
C THR A 155 -9.07 0.03 1.61
N GLU A 156 -10.22 0.34 2.21
CA GLU A 156 -10.23 0.99 3.52
C GLU A 156 -9.42 0.16 4.51
N PRO A 157 -8.53 0.79 5.30
CA PRO A 157 -7.69 0.08 6.24
C PRO A 157 -8.49 -0.50 7.41
N LEU A 158 -8.21 -1.74 7.77
CA LEU A 158 -8.62 -2.33 9.03
C LEU A 158 -7.65 -1.90 10.13
N HIS A 159 -8.19 -1.36 11.22
CA HIS A 159 -7.42 -1.04 12.43
C HIS A 159 -7.30 -2.28 13.31
N VAL A 160 -6.09 -2.67 13.62
CA VAL A 160 -5.78 -3.85 14.45
C VAL A 160 -4.75 -3.50 15.51
N SER A 161 -4.78 -4.21 16.64
CA SER A 161 -3.74 -4.06 17.65
C SER A 161 -3.07 -5.40 17.91
N THR A 162 -1.76 -5.42 17.91
CA THR A 162 -0.99 -6.59 18.32
C THR A 162 -1.21 -6.87 19.79
N ARG A 163 -1.15 -8.15 20.16
CA ARG A 163 -1.32 -8.55 21.56
C ARG A 163 -0.08 -8.19 22.37
N ASP A 164 -0.29 -7.92 23.64
CA ASP A 164 0.83 -7.79 24.56
C ASP A 164 1.52 -9.14 24.76
N THR A 165 2.81 -9.11 25.01
CA THR A 165 3.56 -10.29 25.44
C THR A 165 3.54 -10.34 26.95
N LEU A 166 2.82 -11.32 27.49
CA LEU A 166 2.84 -11.57 28.93
C LEU A 166 4.29 -11.90 29.34
N ARG A 167 4.90 -11.03 30.11
CA ARG A 167 6.22 -11.27 30.69
C ARG A 167 6.06 -11.64 32.16
N ILE A 168 6.33 -12.90 32.48
CA ILE A 168 6.44 -13.35 33.88
C ILE A 168 7.83 -12.91 34.36
N VAL A 169 7.84 -11.94 35.25
CA VAL A 169 9.08 -11.49 35.90
C VAL A 169 9.15 -12.20 37.25
N GLY A 170 9.84 -13.35 37.28
CA GLY A 170 10.23 -13.97 38.56
C GLY A 170 11.43 -13.25 39.15
N ASN A 171 11.39 -12.84 40.41
CA ASN A 171 12.62 -12.64 41.13
C ASN A 171 13.21 -14.01 41.41
N GLY A 172 14.48 -14.24 41.18
CA GLY A 172 15.13 -15.56 41.21
C GLY A 172 15.06 -16.36 42.52
N THR A 173 14.20 -16.01 43.46
CA THR A 173 13.97 -16.68 44.73
C THR A 173 12.60 -17.38 44.85
N GLN A 174 11.72 -17.22 43.88
CA GLN A 174 10.44 -17.92 43.90
C GLN A 174 10.59 -19.30 43.25
N LYS A 175 10.76 -20.30 44.08
CA LYS A 175 10.60 -21.70 43.68
C LYS A 175 9.12 -21.93 43.42
N TRP A 176 8.76 -22.35 42.21
CA TRP A 176 7.50 -22.98 41.93
C TRP A 176 7.32 -24.12 42.92
N ASP A 177 6.16 -24.24 43.58
CA ASP A 177 5.97 -25.34 44.48
C ASP A 177 6.11 -26.64 43.66
N ALA A 178 6.70 -27.65 44.30
CA ALA A 178 7.12 -28.88 43.66
C ALA A 178 5.95 -29.73 43.10
N LYS A 179 4.74 -29.27 43.14
CA LYS A 179 3.58 -29.99 42.65
C LYS A 179 3.23 -29.70 41.21
N GLY A 180 3.96 -28.79 40.53
CA GLY A 180 3.86 -28.61 39.08
C GLY A 180 2.45 -28.39 38.54
N THR A 181 1.50 -28.06 39.38
CA THR A 181 0.13 -27.84 39.01
C THR A 181 0.06 -26.45 38.37
N TYR A 182 0.03 -26.42 37.05
CA TYR A 182 -0.45 -25.29 36.30
C TYR A 182 -1.90 -25.03 36.70
N GLY A 183 -2.10 -24.26 37.67
CA GLY A 183 -3.41 -24.03 38.28
C GLY A 183 -3.26 -23.31 39.60
N VAL A 184 -2.04 -22.95 39.91
CA VAL A 184 -1.76 -22.05 41.00
C VAL A 184 -2.39 -20.72 40.64
N SER A 185 -3.33 -20.29 41.43
CA SER A 185 -3.97 -19.01 41.36
C SER A 185 -2.94 -17.96 40.90
N LEU A 186 -3.13 -17.39 39.73
CA LEU A 186 -2.30 -16.31 39.16
C LEU A 186 -2.05 -15.16 40.15
N ALA A 187 -2.88 -15.08 41.22
CA ALA A 187 -2.73 -14.14 42.32
C ALA A 187 -1.44 -14.33 43.16
N LYS A 188 -0.74 -15.44 43.02
CA LYS A 188 0.54 -15.69 43.72
C LYS A 188 1.78 -15.51 42.83
N ILE A 189 1.59 -15.23 41.54
CA ILE A 189 2.70 -15.01 40.62
C ILE A 189 2.81 -13.49 40.47
N PRO A 190 3.95 -12.89 40.80
CA PRO A 190 4.17 -11.50 40.43
C PRO A 190 4.29 -11.39 38.91
N VAL A 191 3.20 -11.00 38.31
CA VAL A 191 3.13 -10.72 36.86
C VAL A 191 3.29 -9.24 36.69
N SER A 192 4.33 -8.82 35.97
CA SER A 192 4.44 -7.47 35.45
C SER A 192 3.85 -7.46 34.05
N LEU A 193 2.76 -6.75 33.88
CA LEU A 193 2.17 -6.47 32.60
C LEU A 193 2.64 -5.13 32.10
N ALA A 194 2.79 -4.99 30.80
CA ALA A 194 2.91 -3.66 30.20
C ALA A 194 1.67 -2.84 30.59
N SER A 195 1.88 -1.55 30.81
CA SER A 195 0.85 -0.65 31.36
C SER A 195 -0.44 -0.75 30.54
N GLY A 196 -1.55 -1.00 31.22
CA GLY A 196 -2.88 -0.99 30.63
C GLY A 196 -3.55 -2.36 30.43
N TYR A 197 -2.89 -3.48 30.73
CA TYR A 197 -3.44 -4.82 30.55
C TYR A 197 -3.72 -5.54 31.87
N GLY A 198 -4.88 -6.15 31.97
CA GLY A 198 -5.26 -7.01 33.08
C GLY A 198 -4.90 -8.48 32.79
N VAL A 199 -4.75 -9.25 33.85
CA VAL A 199 -4.72 -10.74 33.78
C VAL A 199 -6.16 -11.23 33.74
N TYR A 200 -6.56 -11.89 32.68
CA TYR A 200 -7.87 -12.53 32.53
C TYR A 200 -7.73 -14.04 32.65
#